data_c1bedd62b1f8902a9e145f0e34a0e62a
#
_entry.id   c1bedd62b1f8902a9e145f0e34a0e62a
#
_cell.length_a   1.000
_cell.length_b   1.000
_cell.length_c   1.000
_cell.angle_alpha   90.00
_cell.angle_beta   90.00
_cell.angle_gamma   90.00
#
_symmetry.space_group_name_H-M   'P 1'
#
loop_
_entity.id
_entity.type
_entity.pdbx_description
1 polymer ?
#
loop_
_entity_poly.entity_id
_entity_poly.type
_entity_poly.pdbx_seq_one_letter_code
_entity_poly.pdbx_strand_id
1 'polypeptide(L)'
;MVTIEELMRIAKDNGASDVHITVGIPPKMRVAGALTDMDFPRFLPNDTSEIIKSIMNERQLEILNKKGEVDFSFSIPSLGRYRINVYNQRGSLAAAIRLVGTTVPKPEELGLPKSVVELYSKKRGLVLVTGPTGSGKSTTLASLVDKINENISSHIITLEDPIEYLHHHKKAMVNQREIGIDSMTYANALRAALREDPDVILVGEMRDLETISIAITAAETGHLVFSTLHTIGAASTIDRIIDVFPPHQQQQIRVQLAMVLEAVISQQLLPTVDKSRRVGAFEVMLMTTAIKNLIRENKVFQIDSMIQTSKKLGMITMDDAILDLLIKGEISTETALSFAQDRTTFERKINII
;
A
#
# COMPACT_ATOMS: atom_id res chain seq x y z
N MET A 1 -9.57 -14.95 33.95
CA MET A 1 -10.30 -14.63 32.68
C MET A 1 -9.24 -14.28 31.66
N VAL A 2 -9.29 -14.85 30.46
CA VAL A 2 -8.31 -14.57 29.39
C VAL A 2 -8.52 -13.15 28.88
N THR A 3 -7.45 -12.39 28.72
CA THR A 3 -7.52 -11.02 28.17
C THR A 3 -7.06 -10.98 26.71
N ILE A 4 -7.52 -9.97 25.97
CA ILE A 4 -7.06 -9.76 24.60
C ILE A 4 -5.54 -9.55 24.53
N GLU A 5 -4.97 -8.85 25.52
CA GLU A 5 -3.53 -8.60 25.61
C GLU A 5 -2.72 -9.89 25.72
N GLU A 6 -3.21 -10.85 26.54
CA GLU A 6 -2.58 -12.15 26.70
C GLU A 6 -2.58 -12.95 25.39
N LEU A 7 -3.74 -12.99 24.70
CA LEU A 7 -3.84 -13.64 23.37
C LEU A 7 -2.90 -13.00 22.35
N MET A 8 -2.84 -11.66 22.30
CA MET A 8 -2.00 -10.96 21.34
C MET A 8 -0.51 -11.10 21.65
N ARG A 9 -0.13 -11.21 22.93
CA ARG A 9 1.25 -11.48 23.33
C ARG A 9 1.71 -12.85 22.86
N ILE A 10 0.92 -13.89 23.15
CA ILE A 10 1.21 -15.26 22.71
C ILE A 10 1.30 -15.33 21.17
N ALA A 11 0.36 -14.68 20.47
CA ALA A 11 0.37 -14.63 19.01
C ALA A 11 1.65 -13.98 18.46
N LYS A 12 2.06 -12.84 19.03
CA LYS A 12 3.31 -12.15 18.66
C LYS A 12 4.55 -13.00 18.90
N ASP A 13 4.63 -13.63 20.07
CA ASP A 13 5.78 -14.47 20.45
C ASP A 13 5.93 -15.71 19.56
N ASN A 14 4.81 -16.19 18.98
CA ASN A 14 4.79 -17.30 18.01
C ASN A 14 4.87 -16.85 16.54
N GLY A 15 5.04 -15.56 16.27
CA GLY A 15 5.11 -15.04 14.90
C GLY A 15 3.82 -15.22 14.10
N ALA A 16 2.66 -15.20 14.77
CA ALA A 16 1.37 -15.34 14.14
C ALA A 16 1.00 -14.10 13.31
N SER A 17 0.32 -14.31 12.19
CA SER A 17 -0.24 -13.23 11.36
C SER A 17 -1.66 -12.83 11.77
N ASP A 18 -2.45 -13.79 12.23
CA ASP A 18 -3.85 -13.57 12.58
C ASP A 18 -4.21 -14.37 13.85
N VAL A 19 -5.19 -13.88 14.62
CA VAL A 19 -5.83 -14.58 15.72
C VAL A 19 -7.34 -14.64 15.46
N HIS A 20 -7.93 -15.80 15.72
CA HIS A 20 -9.36 -16.05 15.56
C HIS A 20 -10.00 -16.44 16.88
N ILE A 21 -11.03 -15.71 17.26
CA ILE A 21 -11.82 -15.94 18.47
C ILE A 21 -13.22 -16.36 18.02
N THR A 22 -13.65 -17.55 18.44
CA THR A 22 -15.02 -18.04 18.18
C THR A 22 -15.47 -18.99 19.28
N VAL A 23 -16.77 -19.24 19.37
CA VAL A 23 -17.37 -20.11 20.38
C VAL A 23 -17.15 -21.58 20.07
N GLY A 24 -16.98 -22.39 21.13
CA GLY A 24 -16.96 -23.86 21.05
C GLY A 24 -15.60 -24.51 20.80
N ILE A 25 -14.57 -23.72 20.54
CA ILE A 25 -13.17 -24.16 20.37
C ILE A 25 -12.23 -23.24 21.14
N PRO A 26 -10.95 -23.65 21.40
CA PRO A 26 -9.92 -22.75 21.83
C PRO A 26 -9.71 -21.61 20.81
N PRO A 27 -9.22 -20.42 21.24
CA PRO A 27 -8.76 -19.42 20.26
C PRO A 27 -7.67 -20.00 19.38
N LYS A 28 -7.65 -19.59 18.11
CA LYS A 28 -6.68 -20.07 17.15
C LYS A 28 -5.78 -18.93 16.65
N MET A 29 -4.56 -19.26 16.35
CA MET A 29 -3.63 -18.33 15.68
C MET A 29 -3.15 -18.90 14.35
N ARG A 30 -2.82 -18.03 13.39
CA ARG A 30 -2.28 -18.43 12.10
C ARG A 30 -0.77 -18.24 12.10
N VAL A 31 -0.03 -19.33 12.08
CA VAL A 31 1.44 -19.34 12.04
C VAL A 31 1.90 -20.00 10.75
N ALA A 32 2.73 -19.31 9.96
CA ALA A 32 3.22 -19.79 8.66
C ALA A 32 2.09 -20.31 7.72
N GLY A 33 0.92 -19.65 7.75
CA GLY A 33 -0.25 -19.99 6.95
C GLY A 33 -1.18 -21.07 7.55
N ALA A 34 -0.73 -21.86 8.52
CA ALA A 34 -1.53 -22.88 9.19
C ALA A 34 -2.28 -22.32 10.42
N LEU A 35 -3.51 -22.78 10.65
CA LEU A 35 -4.26 -22.47 11.87
C LEU A 35 -3.89 -23.47 12.95
N THR A 36 -3.40 -22.98 14.10
CA THR A 36 -3.02 -23.74 15.27
C THR A 36 -3.85 -23.31 16.49
N ASP A 37 -4.14 -24.24 17.38
CA ASP A 37 -4.81 -23.94 18.64
C ASP A 37 -3.86 -23.19 19.58
N MET A 38 -4.39 -22.21 20.30
CA MET A 38 -3.70 -21.62 21.44
C MET A 38 -4.02 -22.45 22.68
N ASP A 39 -3.07 -22.54 23.63
CA ASP A 39 -3.21 -23.34 24.86
C ASP A 39 -4.19 -22.68 25.85
N PHE A 40 -5.47 -22.71 25.50
CA PHE A 40 -6.58 -22.24 26.29
C PHE A 40 -7.76 -23.22 26.22
N PRO A 41 -8.67 -23.23 27.21
CA PRO A 41 -9.89 -23.98 27.11
C PRO A 41 -10.77 -23.44 25.96
N ARG A 42 -11.72 -24.25 25.50
CA ARG A 42 -12.74 -23.81 24.54
C ARG A 42 -13.54 -22.63 25.09
N PHE A 43 -13.75 -21.60 24.27
CA PHE A 43 -14.53 -20.45 24.65
C PHE A 43 -16.04 -20.72 24.60
N LEU A 44 -16.74 -20.24 25.61
CA LEU A 44 -18.19 -20.20 25.67
C LEU A 44 -18.73 -18.87 25.13
N PRO A 45 -20.04 -18.72 24.82
CA PRO A 45 -20.62 -17.49 24.32
C PRO A 45 -20.34 -16.26 25.20
N ASN A 46 -20.29 -16.41 26.51
CA ASN A 46 -19.97 -15.33 27.43
C ASN A 46 -18.50 -14.92 27.32
N ASP A 47 -17.57 -15.88 27.21
CA ASP A 47 -16.13 -15.61 27.10
C ASP A 47 -15.83 -14.78 25.83
N THR A 48 -16.38 -15.20 24.67
CA THR A 48 -16.20 -14.46 23.41
C THR A 48 -16.80 -13.07 23.50
N SER A 49 -17.99 -12.93 24.11
CA SER A 49 -18.67 -11.63 24.27
C SER A 49 -17.87 -10.68 25.15
N GLU A 50 -17.35 -11.14 26.28
CA GLU A 50 -16.61 -10.31 27.24
C GLU A 50 -15.25 -9.87 26.64
N ILE A 51 -14.48 -10.80 26.07
CA ILE A 51 -13.19 -10.49 25.45
C ILE A 51 -13.36 -9.49 24.29
N ILE A 52 -14.32 -9.73 23.40
CA ILE A 52 -14.53 -8.90 22.21
C ILE A 52 -15.04 -7.51 22.61
N LYS A 53 -16.02 -7.44 23.51
CA LYS A 53 -16.57 -6.14 23.95
C LYS A 53 -15.57 -5.32 24.75
N SER A 54 -14.60 -5.93 25.42
CA SER A 54 -13.56 -5.20 26.19
C SER A 54 -12.69 -4.27 25.34
N ILE A 55 -12.63 -4.50 24.02
CA ILE A 55 -11.82 -3.72 23.08
C ILE A 55 -12.68 -2.82 22.17
N MET A 56 -13.97 -2.74 22.39
CA MET A 56 -14.91 -1.97 21.58
C MET A 56 -15.38 -0.73 22.31
N ASN A 57 -15.51 0.39 21.60
CA ASN A 57 -16.16 1.59 22.08
C ASN A 57 -17.69 1.57 21.78
N GLU A 58 -18.42 2.52 22.34
CA GLU A 58 -19.89 2.60 22.18
C GLU A 58 -20.33 2.67 20.73
N ARG A 59 -19.65 3.49 19.89
CA ARG A 59 -19.96 3.63 18.47
C ARG A 59 -19.78 2.30 17.71
N GLN A 60 -18.73 1.55 18.03
CA GLN A 60 -18.47 0.24 17.41
C GLN A 60 -19.53 -0.79 17.81
N LEU A 61 -19.95 -0.76 19.08
CA LEU A 61 -21.05 -1.60 19.59
C LEU A 61 -22.39 -1.26 18.91
N GLU A 62 -22.70 0.01 18.69
CA GLU A 62 -23.89 0.42 17.95
C GLU A 62 -23.87 -0.08 16.50
N ILE A 63 -22.72 0.03 15.81
CA ILE A 63 -22.56 -0.47 14.44
C ILE A 63 -22.74 -1.99 14.39
N LEU A 64 -22.11 -2.73 15.32
CA LEU A 64 -22.23 -4.18 15.42
C LEU A 64 -23.68 -4.61 15.65
N ASN A 65 -24.39 -3.95 16.57
CA ASN A 65 -25.79 -4.24 16.85
C ASN A 65 -26.71 -3.96 15.65
N LYS A 66 -26.39 -2.93 14.83
CA LYS A 66 -27.20 -2.54 13.69
C LYS A 66 -26.91 -3.36 12.44
N LYS A 67 -25.62 -3.67 12.18
CA LYS A 67 -25.18 -4.30 10.94
C LYS A 67 -24.83 -5.79 11.07
N GLY A 68 -24.57 -6.26 12.32
CA GLY A 68 -24.10 -7.62 12.58
C GLY A 68 -22.58 -7.81 12.46
N GLU A 69 -21.87 -6.80 12.00
CA GLU A 69 -20.42 -6.82 11.83
C GLU A 69 -19.81 -5.41 11.95
N VAL A 70 -18.54 -5.32 12.32
CA VAL A 70 -17.79 -4.07 12.39
C VAL A 70 -16.29 -4.32 12.23
N ASP A 71 -15.66 -3.47 11.40
CA ASP A 71 -14.20 -3.38 11.26
C ASP A 71 -13.67 -2.20 12.05
N PHE A 72 -12.56 -2.38 12.76
CA PHE A 72 -11.85 -1.30 13.43
C PHE A 72 -10.39 -1.65 13.70
N SER A 73 -9.59 -0.63 13.97
CA SER A 73 -8.21 -0.80 14.43
C SER A 73 -8.14 -0.68 15.93
N PHE A 74 -7.27 -1.47 16.56
CA PHE A 74 -7.02 -1.47 17.99
C PHE A 74 -5.51 -1.50 18.26
N SER A 75 -5.05 -0.69 19.21
CA SER A 75 -3.63 -0.62 19.57
C SER A 75 -3.46 -1.06 21.02
N ILE A 76 -2.50 -1.95 21.26
CA ILE A 76 -2.10 -2.35 22.61
C ILE A 76 -0.70 -1.80 22.83
N PRO A 77 -0.47 -0.92 23.84
CA PRO A 77 0.85 -0.41 24.17
C PRO A 77 1.88 -1.55 24.27
N SER A 78 3.07 -1.39 23.74
CA SER A 78 4.16 -2.37 23.70
C SER A 78 3.95 -3.64 22.86
N LEU A 79 2.73 -3.97 22.47
CA LEU A 79 2.44 -5.15 21.63
C LEU A 79 2.30 -4.82 20.15
N GLY A 80 1.56 -3.76 19.81
CA GLY A 80 1.38 -3.33 18.42
C GLY A 80 -0.03 -2.86 18.09
N ARG A 81 -0.29 -2.74 16.79
CA ARG A 81 -1.60 -2.37 16.23
C ARG A 81 -2.22 -3.59 15.55
N TYR A 82 -3.53 -3.67 15.64
CA TYR A 82 -4.32 -4.79 15.14
C TYR A 82 -5.49 -4.28 14.31
N ARG A 83 -5.78 -4.93 13.20
CA ARG A 83 -7.03 -4.78 12.47
C ARG A 83 -7.99 -5.86 12.93
N ILE A 84 -9.16 -5.48 13.37
CA ILE A 84 -10.14 -6.38 13.97
C ILE A 84 -11.44 -6.31 13.17
N ASN A 85 -11.92 -7.47 12.72
CA ASN A 85 -13.28 -7.65 12.25
C ASN A 85 -14.05 -8.45 13.29
N VAL A 86 -15.09 -7.86 13.85
CA VAL A 86 -16.05 -8.51 14.77
C VAL A 86 -17.34 -8.77 14.02
N TYR A 87 -17.88 -9.96 14.18
CA TYR A 87 -19.13 -10.36 13.53
C TYR A 87 -19.97 -11.32 14.37
N ASN A 88 -21.27 -11.32 14.10
CA ASN A 88 -22.20 -12.27 14.71
C ASN A 88 -22.20 -13.59 13.91
N GLN A 89 -22.10 -14.72 14.62
CA GLN A 89 -22.28 -16.04 14.04
C GLN A 89 -23.13 -16.93 14.96
N ARG A 90 -24.26 -17.43 14.47
CA ARG A 90 -25.18 -18.32 15.23
C ARG A 90 -25.56 -17.75 16.62
N GLY A 91 -25.79 -16.44 16.68
CA GLY A 91 -26.18 -15.74 17.93
C GLY A 91 -25.03 -15.47 18.90
N SER A 92 -23.79 -15.73 18.54
CA SER A 92 -22.60 -15.46 19.36
C SER A 92 -21.63 -14.56 18.61
N LEU A 93 -20.80 -13.81 19.36
CA LEU A 93 -19.74 -12.98 18.78
C LEU A 93 -18.52 -13.82 18.39
N ALA A 94 -17.94 -13.47 17.26
CA ALA A 94 -16.64 -13.95 16.80
C ALA A 94 -15.77 -12.78 16.33
N ALA A 95 -14.46 -12.95 16.34
CA ALA A 95 -13.52 -11.95 15.86
C ALA A 95 -12.38 -12.58 15.08
N ALA A 96 -12.00 -11.90 13.99
CA ALA A 96 -10.76 -12.12 13.26
C ALA A 96 -9.84 -10.91 13.50
N ILE A 97 -8.66 -11.15 14.04
CA ILE A 97 -7.71 -10.13 14.46
C ILE A 97 -6.42 -10.33 13.67
N ARG A 98 -6.05 -9.34 12.86
CA ARG A 98 -4.80 -9.32 12.10
C ARG A 98 -3.76 -8.46 12.77
N LEU A 99 -2.56 -8.99 12.92
CA LEU A 99 -1.43 -8.24 13.44
C LEU A 99 -0.92 -7.29 12.34
N VAL A 100 -0.90 -6.00 12.64
CA VAL A 100 -0.33 -4.98 11.74
C VAL A 100 1.19 -4.98 11.93
N GLY A 101 1.93 -4.97 10.82
CA GLY A 101 3.38 -5.00 10.84
C GLY A 101 3.97 -3.78 11.56
N THR A 102 4.86 -4.02 12.52
CA THR A 102 5.59 -2.96 13.25
C THR A 102 6.98 -2.69 12.67
N THR A 103 7.49 -3.61 11.87
CA THR A 103 8.79 -3.48 11.21
C THR A 103 8.57 -3.14 9.74
N VAL A 104 9.01 -1.95 9.36
CA VAL A 104 8.98 -1.51 7.96
C VAL A 104 10.21 -2.10 7.27
N PRO A 105 10.05 -2.88 6.18
CA PRO A 105 11.18 -3.43 5.45
C PRO A 105 11.99 -2.32 4.76
N LYS A 106 13.30 -2.49 4.70
CA LYS A 106 14.18 -1.55 4.01
C LYS A 106 14.02 -1.65 2.48
N PRO A 107 14.28 -0.54 1.73
CA PRO A 107 14.20 -0.56 0.27
C PRO A 107 15.02 -1.67 -0.38
N GLU A 108 16.18 -1.98 0.17
CA GLU A 108 17.09 -3.02 -0.32
C GLU A 108 16.49 -4.43 -0.17
N GLU A 109 15.78 -4.68 0.93
CA GLU A 109 15.10 -5.96 1.21
C GLU A 109 13.93 -6.20 0.23
N LEU A 110 13.31 -5.12 -0.23
CA LEU A 110 12.23 -5.15 -1.22
C LEU A 110 12.75 -5.24 -2.66
N GLY A 111 14.06 -5.09 -2.88
CA GLY A 111 14.65 -5.02 -4.21
C GLY A 111 14.27 -3.77 -4.99
N LEU A 112 13.97 -2.65 -4.30
CA LEU A 112 13.60 -1.41 -4.97
C LEU A 112 14.74 -0.88 -5.83
N PRO A 113 14.47 -0.50 -7.10
CA PRO A 113 15.47 0.14 -7.94
C PRO A 113 16.02 1.41 -7.30
N LYS A 114 17.32 1.68 -7.49
CA LYS A 114 17.97 2.87 -6.93
C LYS A 114 17.25 4.18 -7.28
N SER A 115 16.79 4.29 -8.52
CA SER A 115 16.02 5.44 -9.00
C SER A 115 14.71 5.66 -8.26
N VAL A 116 14.07 4.59 -7.77
CA VAL A 116 12.88 4.66 -6.91
C VAL A 116 13.26 5.10 -5.50
N VAL A 117 14.32 4.52 -4.94
CA VAL A 117 14.79 4.89 -3.59
C VAL A 117 15.14 6.38 -3.54
N GLU A 118 15.82 6.92 -4.56
CA GLU A 118 16.23 8.33 -4.63
C GLU A 118 15.05 9.32 -4.61
N LEU A 119 13.82 8.88 -4.88
CA LEU A 119 12.62 9.73 -4.79
C LEU A 119 12.37 10.26 -3.38
N TYR A 120 12.90 9.61 -2.32
CA TYR A 120 12.79 10.10 -0.95
C TYR A 120 13.38 11.51 -0.76
N SER A 121 14.33 11.92 -1.60
CA SER A 121 15.02 13.22 -1.52
C SER A 121 14.31 14.36 -2.26
N LYS A 122 13.23 14.07 -2.96
CA LYS A 122 12.41 15.08 -3.63
C LYS A 122 11.77 16.00 -2.60
N LYS A 123 11.71 17.28 -2.93
CA LYS A 123 11.11 18.29 -2.05
C LYS A 123 9.63 18.49 -2.29
N ARG A 124 9.16 18.24 -3.51
CA ARG A 124 7.77 18.42 -3.93
C ARG A 124 7.46 17.59 -5.15
N GLY A 125 6.20 17.44 -5.46
CA GLY A 125 5.70 16.73 -6.63
C GLY A 125 4.86 15.52 -6.26
N LEU A 126 4.38 14.79 -7.26
CA LEU A 126 3.52 13.63 -7.10
C LEU A 126 4.29 12.37 -7.51
N VAL A 127 4.36 11.38 -6.63
CA VAL A 127 4.93 10.05 -6.87
C VAL A 127 3.82 9.03 -6.74
N LEU A 128 3.65 8.20 -7.76
CA LEU A 128 2.60 7.17 -7.81
C LEU A 128 3.21 5.77 -7.77
N VAL A 129 2.70 4.93 -6.86
CA VAL A 129 2.97 3.50 -6.82
C VAL A 129 1.72 2.75 -7.23
N THR A 130 1.79 1.98 -8.30
CA THR A 130 0.62 1.36 -8.93
C THR A 130 0.77 -0.14 -9.06
N GLY A 131 -0.32 -0.84 -9.33
CA GLY A 131 -0.35 -2.29 -9.48
C GLY A 131 -1.59 -2.93 -8.86
N PRO A 132 -1.82 -4.23 -9.09
CA PRO A 132 -2.98 -4.93 -8.57
C PRO A 132 -2.99 -5.00 -7.03
N THR A 133 -4.13 -5.39 -6.47
CA THR A 133 -4.22 -5.67 -5.04
C THR A 133 -3.24 -6.78 -4.65
N GLY A 134 -2.52 -6.59 -3.56
CA GLY A 134 -1.52 -7.55 -3.09
C GLY A 134 -0.17 -7.49 -3.82
N SER A 135 0.08 -6.47 -4.66
CA SER A 135 1.38 -6.27 -5.31
C SER A 135 2.45 -5.61 -4.42
N GLY A 136 2.12 -5.26 -3.16
CA GLY A 136 3.06 -4.70 -2.19
C GLY A 136 3.20 -3.17 -2.24
N LYS A 137 2.23 -2.44 -2.82
CA LYS A 137 2.26 -0.96 -2.93
C LYS A 137 2.43 -0.27 -1.57
N SER A 138 1.63 -0.64 -0.58
CA SER A 138 1.70 -0.07 0.77
C SER A 138 3.04 -0.34 1.43
N THR A 139 3.61 -1.53 1.23
CA THR A 139 4.95 -1.89 1.74
C THR A 139 6.04 -1.03 1.11
N THR A 140 5.98 -0.82 -0.21
CA THR A 140 6.91 0.05 -0.94
C THR A 140 6.81 1.50 -0.45
N LEU A 141 5.58 2.03 -0.31
CA LEU A 141 5.37 3.37 0.20
C LEU A 141 5.81 3.52 1.65
N ALA A 142 5.49 2.56 2.52
CA ALA A 142 5.97 2.57 3.91
C ALA A 142 7.51 2.60 3.97
N SER A 143 8.19 1.81 3.13
CA SER A 143 9.65 1.80 3.04
C SER A 143 10.23 3.16 2.61
N LEU A 144 9.61 3.83 1.62
CA LEU A 144 10.02 5.16 1.18
C LEU A 144 9.74 6.23 2.25
N VAL A 145 8.59 6.19 2.90
CA VAL A 145 8.23 7.08 4.02
C VAL A 145 9.20 6.89 5.18
N ASP A 146 9.54 5.66 5.54
CA ASP A 146 10.51 5.39 6.60
C ASP A 146 11.92 5.88 6.23
N LYS A 147 12.30 5.79 4.96
CA LYS A 147 13.55 6.37 4.45
C LYS A 147 13.59 7.90 4.60
N ILE A 148 12.47 8.59 4.33
CA ILE A 148 12.34 10.03 4.60
C ILE A 148 12.46 10.30 6.09
N ASN A 149 11.70 9.56 6.90
CA ASN A 149 11.67 9.66 8.36
C ASN A 149 13.05 9.52 9.01
N GLU A 150 13.90 8.67 8.46
CA GLU A 150 15.28 8.48 8.94
C GLU A 150 16.24 9.60 8.53
N ASN A 151 16.03 10.21 7.37
CA ASN A 151 17.06 11.05 6.75
C ASN A 151 16.73 12.53 6.73
N ILE A 152 15.45 12.92 6.74
CA ILE A 152 15.00 14.29 6.54
C ILE A 152 14.22 14.77 7.76
N SER A 153 14.56 15.98 8.25
CA SER A 153 13.79 16.67 9.27
C SER A 153 12.57 17.31 8.59
N SER A 154 11.42 16.66 8.67
CA SER A 154 10.19 17.03 7.97
C SER A 154 8.96 16.59 8.76
N HIS A 155 7.80 17.18 8.42
CA HIS A 155 6.51 16.71 8.89
C HIS A 155 5.86 15.83 7.83
N ILE A 156 5.64 14.56 8.15
CA ILE A 156 5.02 13.56 7.29
C ILE A 156 3.61 13.31 7.80
N ILE A 157 2.61 13.45 6.93
CA ILE A 157 1.23 13.07 7.22
C ILE A 157 0.85 11.91 6.32
N THR A 158 0.35 10.82 6.90
CA THR A 158 -0.22 9.71 6.14
C THR A 158 -1.74 9.64 6.33
N LEU A 159 -2.44 9.36 5.24
CA LEU A 159 -3.89 9.16 5.19
C LEU A 159 -4.13 7.76 4.64
N GLU A 160 -4.61 6.83 5.47
CA GLU A 160 -4.62 5.39 5.15
C GLU A 160 -5.97 4.73 5.50
N ASP A 161 -6.30 3.63 4.82
CA ASP A 161 -7.55 2.88 5.06
C ASP A 161 -7.32 1.35 4.89
N PRO A 162 -6.95 0.66 5.98
CA PRO A 162 -6.41 1.16 7.25
C PRO A 162 -4.90 1.41 7.24
N ILE A 163 -4.31 1.84 8.36
CA ILE A 163 -2.86 1.89 8.55
C ILE A 163 -2.28 0.46 8.54
N GLU A 164 -1.36 0.20 7.59
CA GLU A 164 -0.73 -1.12 7.44
C GLU A 164 0.63 -1.23 8.15
N TYR A 165 1.35 -0.12 8.33
CA TYR A 165 2.64 -0.04 9.02
C TYR A 165 2.66 1.12 9.99
N LEU A 166 3.16 0.90 11.21
CA LEU A 166 3.35 1.98 12.18
C LEU A 166 4.75 2.59 12.01
N HIS A 167 4.77 3.90 11.84
CA HIS A 167 6.00 4.69 11.81
C HIS A 167 6.23 5.36 13.17
N HIS A 168 7.36 5.08 13.79
CA HIS A 168 7.82 5.83 14.95
C HIS A 168 8.49 7.12 14.48
N HIS A 169 8.34 8.22 15.24
CA HIS A 169 9.09 9.43 14.98
C HIS A 169 10.59 9.14 15.05
N LYS A 170 11.35 9.54 14.02
CA LYS A 170 12.81 9.46 13.96
C LYS A 170 13.36 10.85 13.78
N LYS A 171 13.91 11.17 12.62
CA LYS A 171 14.32 12.54 12.28
C LYS A 171 13.13 13.39 11.86
N ALA A 172 12.15 12.79 11.23
CA ALA A 172 10.88 13.42 10.91
C ALA A 172 9.85 13.22 12.02
N MET A 173 8.84 14.10 12.03
CA MET A 173 7.59 13.89 12.75
C MET A 173 6.61 13.19 11.81
N VAL A 174 6.03 12.05 12.22
CA VAL A 174 5.08 11.28 11.39
C VAL A 174 3.73 11.23 12.09
N ASN A 175 2.71 11.79 11.46
CA ASN A 175 1.33 11.72 11.91
C ASN A 175 0.54 10.83 10.93
N GLN A 176 0.05 9.69 11.41
CA GLN A 176 -0.74 8.75 10.62
C GLN A 176 -2.21 8.87 10.99
N ARG A 177 -3.06 9.09 9.98
CA ARG A 177 -4.51 9.24 10.17
C ARG A 177 -5.25 8.15 9.40
N GLU A 178 -6.12 7.43 10.10
CA GLU A 178 -6.91 6.35 9.52
C GLU A 178 -8.29 6.86 9.08
N ILE A 179 -8.65 6.55 7.83
CA ILE A 179 -9.97 6.88 7.29
C ILE A 179 -11.05 6.03 7.97
N GLY A 180 -12.17 6.65 8.27
CA GLY A 180 -13.26 6.02 9.03
C GLY A 180 -13.11 6.16 10.56
N ILE A 181 -11.91 6.48 11.05
CA ILE A 181 -11.61 6.69 12.48
C ILE A 181 -11.21 8.15 12.74
N ASP A 182 -10.08 8.59 12.18
CA ASP A 182 -9.52 9.92 12.41
C ASP A 182 -10.05 10.96 11.41
N SER A 183 -10.55 10.51 10.27
CA SER A 183 -11.22 11.33 9.27
C SER A 183 -12.26 10.49 8.52
N MET A 184 -13.30 11.12 7.99
CA MET A 184 -14.40 10.40 7.35
C MET A 184 -14.08 9.97 5.92
N THR A 185 -13.28 10.74 5.18
CA THR A 185 -12.94 10.49 3.78
C THR A 185 -11.52 10.95 3.47
N TYR A 186 -10.91 10.40 2.42
CA TYR A 186 -9.61 10.86 1.92
C TYR A 186 -9.62 12.33 1.54
N ALA A 187 -10.66 12.80 0.85
CA ALA A 187 -10.77 14.21 0.44
C ALA A 187 -10.81 15.15 1.63
N ASN A 188 -11.58 14.83 2.69
CA ASN A 188 -11.65 15.63 3.90
C ASN A 188 -10.30 15.64 4.65
N ALA A 189 -9.69 14.46 4.79
CA ALA A 189 -8.40 14.31 5.44
C ALA A 189 -7.30 15.11 4.73
N LEU A 190 -7.26 15.03 3.39
CA LEU A 190 -6.25 15.71 2.58
C LEU A 190 -6.42 17.23 2.60
N ARG A 191 -7.67 17.75 2.55
CA ARG A 191 -7.93 19.19 2.76
C ARG A 191 -7.49 19.67 4.14
N ALA A 192 -7.67 18.87 5.17
CA ALA A 192 -7.22 19.22 6.51
C ALA A 192 -5.69 19.21 6.58
N ALA A 193 -5.05 18.18 6.03
CA ALA A 193 -3.60 18.03 6.00
C ALA A 193 -2.88 19.24 5.41
N LEU A 194 -3.43 19.88 4.37
CA LEU A 194 -2.86 21.11 3.79
C LEU A 194 -2.79 22.31 4.76
N ARG A 195 -3.43 22.24 5.93
CA ARG A 195 -3.39 23.25 6.99
C ARG A 195 -2.64 22.78 8.24
N GLU A 196 -2.04 21.60 8.16
CA GLU A 196 -1.30 20.96 9.25
C GLU A 196 0.22 21.08 9.08
N ASP A 197 0.68 21.99 8.19
CA ASP A 197 2.10 22.26 7.88
C ASP A 197 2.89 20.99 7.48
N PRO A 198 2.43 20.20 6.49
CA PRO A 198 3.13 19.03 6.04
C PRO A 198 4.20 19.35 5.00
N ASP A 199 5.33 18.66 5.06
CA ASP A 199 6.30 18.59 3.95
C ASP A 199 5.98 17.43 3.00
N VAL A 200 5.53 16.31 3.57
CA VAL A 200 5.25 15.06 2.87
C VAL A 200 3.86 14.56 3.22
N ILE A 201 3.09 14.20 2.21
CA ILE A 201 1.75 13.62 2.37
C ILE A 201 1.70 12.28 1.67
N LEU A 202 1.30 11.22 2.40
CA LEU A 202 0.92 9.93 1.82
C LEU A 202 -0.60 9.86 1.76
N VAL A 203 -1.15 9.69 0.56
CA VAL A 203 -2.56 9.37 0.34
C VAL A 203 -2.65 7.91 -0.04
N GLY A 204 -3.19 7.06 0.82
CA GLY A 204 -3.20 5.60 0.66
C GLY A 204 -3.69 5.17 -0.72
N GLU A 205 -4.76 5.78 -1.21
CA GLU A 205 -5.23 5.59 -2.58
C GLU A 205 -6.01 6.81 -3.11
N MET A 206 -5.98 7.00 -4.44
CA MET A 206 -6.76 8.01 -5.16
C MET A 206 -7.76 7.32 -6.09
N ARG A 207 -9.05 7.27 -5.68
CA ARG A 207 -10.11 6.60 -6.46
C ARG A 207 -11.06 7.56 -7.16
N ASP A 208 -11.23 8.75 -6.61
CA ASP A 208 -12.24 9.71 -7.04
C ASP A 208 -11.63 11.04 -7.49
N LEU A 209 -12.39 11.78 -8.27
CA LEU A 209 -12.01 13.07 -8.84
C LEU A 209 -11.57 14.07 -7.77
N GLU A 210 -12.28 14.10 -6.64
CA GLU A 210 -12.04 15.08 -5.60
C GLU A 210 -10.67 14.85 -4.93
N THR A 211 -10.38 13.60 -4.54
CA THR A 211 -9.10 13.21 -3.94
C THR A 211 -7.94 13.45 -4.91
N ILE A 212 -8.09 13.08 -6.20
CA ILE A 212 -7.06 13.30 -7.24
C ILE A 212 -6.80 14.80 -7.42
N SER A 213 -7.85 15.62 -7.53
CA SER A 213 -7.72 17.06 -7.71
C SER A 213 -6.96 17.73 -6.54
N ILE A 214 -7.30 17.34 -5.30
CA ILE A 214 -6.63 17.90 -4.13
C ILE A 214 -5.17 17.44 -4.04
N ALA A 215 -4.87 16.18 -4.39
CA ALA A 215 -3.49 15.65 -4.40
C ALA A 215 -2.61 16.37 -5.44
N ILE A 216 -3.14 16.64 -6.64
CA ILE A 216 -2.44 17.42 -7.66
C ILE A 216 -2.18 18.84 -7.13
N THR A 217 -3.19 19.49 -6.54
CA THR A 217 -3.06 20.84 -5.94
C THR A 217 -2.01 20.85 -4.82
N ALA A 218 -1.98 19.85 -3.95
CA ALA A 218 -0.98 19.71 -2.90
C ALA A 218 0.44 19.66 -3.49
N ALA A 219 0.64 18.88 -4.55
CA ALA A 219 1.92 18.79 -5.24
C ALA A 219 2.31 20.10 -5.94
N GLU A 220 1.35 20.86 -6.52
CA GLU A 220 1.56 22.17 -7.11
C GLU A 220 1.98 23.21 -6.07
N THR A 221 1.39 23.14 -4.88
CA THR A 221 1.65 24.11 -3.78
C THR A 221 2.91 23.80 -2.97
N GLY A 222 3.69 22.80 -3.35
CA GLY A 222 5.03 22.61 -2.82
C GLY A 222 5.24 21.35 -1.96
N HIS A 223 4.23 20.50 -1.79
CA HIS A 223 4.32 19.29 -0.99
C HIS A 223 4.83 18.10 -1.82
N LEU A 224 5.54 17.18 -1.18
CA LEU A 224 5.83 15.87 -1.77
C LEU A 224 4.67 14.92 -1.47
N VAL A 225 3.96 14.51 -2.49
CA VAL A 225 2.77 13.66 -2.36
C VAL A 225 3.06 12.26 -2.90
N PHE A 226 2.85 11.25 -2.08
CA PHE A 226 2.85 9.84 -2.48
C PHE A 226 1.43 9.31 -2.52
N SER A 227 1.10 8.49 -3.52
CA SER A 227 -0.20 7.83 -3.56
C SER A 227 -0.19 6.55 -4.38
N THR A 228 -1.32 5.81 -4.32
CA THR A 228 -1.49 4.58 -5.09
C THR A 228 -2.69 4.64 -6.04
N LEU A 229 -2.58 3.85 -7.12
CA LEU A 229 -3.69 3.44 -7.98
C LEU A 229 -3.61 1.93 -8.24
N HIS A 230 -4.70 1.35 -8.77
CA HIS A 230 -4.78 -0.08 -9.09
C HIS A 230 -4.49 -0.39 -10.57
N THR A 231 -3.94 0.55 -11.30
CA THR A 231 -3.55 0.40 -12.70
C THR A 231 -2.24 -0.38 -12.85
N ILE A 232 -2.05 -1.03 -13.98
CA ILE A 232 -0.79 -1.68 -14.39
C ILE A 232 -0.19 -0.85 -15.51
N GLY A 233 1.07 -0.41 -15.34
CA GLY A 233 1.78 0.41 -16.31
C GLY A 233 1.61 1.92 -16.12
N ALA A 234 2.67 2.66 -16.43
CA ALA A 234 2.73 4.11 -16.25
C ALA A 234 1.79 4.85 -17.21
N ALA A 235 1.73 4.43 -18.47
CA ALA A 235 0.84 5.00 -19.47
C ALA A 235 -0.64 4.88 -19.04
N SER A 236 -1.07 3.67 -18.69
CA SER A 236 -2.44 3.41 -18.21
C SER A 236 -2.77 4.18 -16.91
N THR A 237 -1.78 4.43 -16.06
CA THR A 237 -1.96 5.22 -14.84
C THR A 237 -2.27 6.68 -15.17
N ILE A 238 -1.55 7.26 -16.11
CA ILE A 238 -1.76 8.64 -16.56
C ILE A 238 -3.15 8.78 -17.18
N ASP A 239 -3.52 7.90 -18.11
CA ASP A 239 -4.85 7.91 -18.72
C ASP A 239 -5.94 7.75 -17.67
N ARG A 240 -5.79 6.83 -16.73
CA ARG A 240 -6.77 6.63 -15.64
C ARG A 240 -7.00 7.88 -14.80
N ILE A 241 -5.95 8.64 -14.49
CA ILE A 241 -6.08 9.90 -13.75
C ILE A 241 -6.86 10.91 -14.57
N ILE A 242 -6.53 11.05 -15.85
CA ILE A 242 -7.16 12.03 -16.74
C ILE A 242 -8.64 11.70 -16.99
N ASP A 243 -8.96 10.42 -17.19
CA ASP A 243 -10.30 9.93 -17.51
C ASP A 243 -11.31 10.11 -16.36
N VAL A 244 -10.85 10.30 -15.13
CA VAL A 244 -11.72 10.62 -13.99
C VAL A 244 -12.33 12.03 -14.14
N PHE A 245 -11.68 12.93 -14.88
CA PHE A 245 -12.14 14.31 -15.07
C PHE A 245 -13.09 14.45 -16.26
N PRO A 246 -14.07 15.38 -16.18
CA PRO A 246 -14.93 15.68 -17.30
C PRO A 246 -14.12 16.11 -18.54
N PRO A 247 -14.60 15.80 -19.78
CA PRO A 247 -13.83 16.06 -21.00
C PRO A 247 -13.30 17.49 -21.15
N HIS A 248 -14.07 18.50 -20.71
CA HIS A 248 -13.66 19.90 -20.78
C HIS A 248 -12.53 20.28 -19.81
N GLN A 249 -12.23 19.46 -18.81
CA GLN A 249 -11.14 19.67 -17.85
C GLN A 249 -9.89 18.86 -18.18
N GLN A 250 -10.00 17.83 -18.99
CA GLN A 250 -8.90 16.87 -19.23
C GLN A 250 -7.64 17.54 -19.76
N GLN A 251 -7.75 18.52 -20.67
CA GLN A 251 -6.57 19.22 -21.19
C GLN A 251 -5.85 20.02 -20.09
N GLN A 252 -6.60 20.66 -19.21
CA GLN A 252 -6.01 21.36 -18.06
C GLN A 252 -5.30 20.39 -17.11
N ILE A 253 -5.93 19.27 -16.80
CA ILE A 253 -5.34 18.23 -15.94
C ILE A 253 -4.07 17.63 -16.54
N ARG A 254 -4.00 17.40 -17.86
CA ARG A 254 -2.78 16.97 -18.55
C ARG A 254 -1.62 17.94 -18.30
N VAL A 255 -1.89 19.22 -18.39
CA VAL A 255 -0.87 20.25 -18.13
C VAL A 255 -0.42 20.24 -16.67
N GLN A 256 -1.37 20.21 -15.73
CA GLN A 256 -1.09 20.19 -14.29
C GLN A 256 -0.31 18.92 -13.90
N LEU A 257 -0.80 17.75 -14.33
CA LEU A 257 -0.14 16.47 -14.05
C LEU A 257 1.29 16.44 -14.61
N ALA A 258 1.50 16.93 -15.84
CA ALA A 258 2.83 17.02 -16.43
C ALA A 258 3.78 17.96 -15.67
N MET A 259 3.27 18.94 -14.91
CA MET A 259 4.07 19.82 -14.07
C MET A 259 4.49 19.18 -12.74
N VAL A 260 3.56 18.44 -12.11
CA VAL A 260 3.77 17.95 -10.74
C VAL A 260 4.23 16.50 -10.63
N LEU A 261 3.94 15.65 -11.64
CA LEU A 261 4.31 14.25 -11.59
C LEU A 261 5.85 14.12 -11.61
N GLU A 262 6.41 13.35 -10.68
CA GLU A 262 7.84 13.05 -10.57
C GLU A 262 8.17 11.63 -11.04
N ALA A 263 7.32 10.66 -10.69
CA ALA A 263 7.50 9.27 -11.07
C ALA A 263 6.18 8.48 -11.04
N VAL A 264 6.11 7.44 -11.85
CA VAL A 264 5.14 6.34 -11.72
C VAL A 264 5.93 5.04 -11.59
N ILE A 265 5.67 4.30 -10.52
CA ILE A 265 6.25 3.00 -10.23
C ILE A 265 5.13 1.97 -10.33
N SER A 266 5.12 1.15 -11.37
CA SER A 266 4.17 0.04 -11.47
C SER A 266 4.80 -1.23 -10.92
N GLN A 267 4.10 -1.95 -10.06
CA GLN A 267 4.66 -3.04 -9.27
C GLN A 267 3.83 -4.32 -9.38
N GLN A 268 4.53 -5.44 -9.56
CA GLN A 268 3.97 -6.79 -9.46
C GLN A 268 4.83 -7.64 -8.51
N LEU A 269 4.21 -8.62 -7.84
CA LEU A 269 4.90 -9.62 -7.02
C LEU A 269 4.78 -10.99 -7.69
N LEU A 270 5.91 -11.54 -8.09
CA LEU A 270 6.02 -12.81 -8.78
C LEU A 270 6.50 -13.91 -7.83
N PRO A 271 5.94 -15.14 -7.90
CA PRO A 271 6.44 -16.27 -7.12
C PRO A 271 7.85 -16.66 -7.58
N THR A 272 8.75 -16.93 -6.64
CA THR A 272 10.08 -17.48 -6.91
C THR A 272 10.01 -18.91 -7.44
N VAL A 273 11.12 -19.41 -8.03
CA VAL A 273 11.18 -20.77 -8.59
C VAL A 273 10.76 -21.84 -7.58
N ASP A 274 11.21 -21.72 -6.34
CA ASP A 274 10.88 -22.60 -5.21
C ASP A 274 9.50 -22.33 -4.59
N LYS A 275 8.81 -21.27 -5.03
CA LYS A 275 7.51 -20.81 -4.52
C LYS A 275 7.49 -20.48 -3.01
N SER A 276 8.66 -20.37 -2.37
CA SER A 276 8.77 -20.07 -0.92
C SER A 276 8.49 -18.61 -0.61
N ARG A 277 8.76 -17.71 -1.55
CA ARG A 277 8.57 -16.25 -1.42
C ARG A 277 8.10 -15.62 -2.73
N ARG A 278 7.84 -14.33 -2.69
CA ARG A 278 7.57 -13.53 -3.89
C ARG A 278 8.66 -12.48 -4.04
N VAL A 279 8.99 -12.15 -5.28
CA VAL A 279 9.96 -11.09 -5.65
C VAL A 279 9.25 -9.98 -6.43
N GLY A 280 9.67 -8.73 -6.19
CA GLY A 280 9.08 -7.55 -6.85
C GLY A 280 9.64 -7.34 -8.24
N ALA A 281 8.77 -7.16 -9.24
CA ALA A 281 9.09 -6.58 -10.53
C ALA A 281 8.55 -5.15 -10.57
N PHE A 282 9.40 -4.20 -11.01
CA PHE A 282 9.10 -2.78 -10.97
C PHE A 282 9.28 -2.17 -12.35
N GLU A 283 8.19 -1.66 -12.93
CA GLU A 283 8.29 -0.68 -14.01
C GLU A 283 8.54 0.68 -13.40
N VAL A 284 9.50 1.42 -13.91
CA VAL A 284 9.84 2.74 -13.40
C VAL A 284 9.82 3.76 -14.53
N MET A 285 8.91 4.72 -14.42
CA MET A 285 8.86 5.93 -15.24
C MET A 285 9.29 7.12 -14.40
N LEU A 286 10.34 7.82 -14.80
CA LEU A 286 10.75 9.10 -14.22
C LEU A 286 10.37 10.24 -15.17
N MET A 287 9.94 11.37 -14.61
CA MET A 287 9.51 12.50 -15.42
C MET A 287 10.70 13.20 -16.09
N THR A 288 10.70 13.17 -17.41
CA THR A 288 11.60 13.92 -18.28
C THR A 288 10.83 14.97 -19.07
N THR A 289 11.53 15.93 -19.67
CA THR A 289 10.90 16.93 -20.55
C THR A 289 10.14 16.27 -21.69
N ALA A 290 10.65 15.16 -22.24
CA ALA A 290 9.99 14.42 -23.30
C ALA A 290 8.66 13.82 -22.82
N ILE A 291 8.64 13.12 -21.68
CA ILE A 291 7.42 12.54 -21.12
C ILE A 291 6.40 13.63 -20.75
N LYS A 292 6.85 14.77 -20.18
CA LYS A 292 5.98 15.92 -19.92
C LYS A 292 5.25 16.40 -21.18
N ASN A 293 5.95 16.46 -22.29
CA ASN A 293 5.36 16.86 -23.58
C ASN A 293 4.38 15.80 -24.10
N LEU A 294 4.71 14.50 -24.01
CA LEU A 294 3.78 13.43 -24.40
C LEU A 294 2.46 13.50 -23.65
N ILE A 295 2.50 13.75 -22.33
CA ILE A 295 1.29 13.90 -21.51
C ILE A 295 0.48 15.12 -21.97
N ARG A 296 1.11 16.29 -22.13
CA ARG A 296 0.45 17.52 -22.57
C ARG A 296 -0.24 17.41 -23.93
N GLU A 297 0.42 16.69 -24.85
CA GLU A 297 -0.03 16.51 -26.24
C GLU A 297 -0.97 15.32 -26.43
N ASN A 298 -1.39 14.65 -25.34
CA ASN A 298 -2.22 13.44 -25.40
C ASN A 298 -1.60 12.28 -26.20
N LYS A 299 -0.28 12.12 -26.11
CA LYS A 299 0.50 11.06 -26.77
C LYS A 299 1.00 10.01 -25.79
N VAL A 300 0.17 9.69 -24.78
CA VAL A 300 0.51 8.78 -23.65
C VAL A 300 0.95 7.41 -24.17
N PHE A 301 0.41 6.93 -25.29
CA PHE A 301 0.76 5.66 -25.92
C PHE A 301 2.25 5.54 -26.35
N GLN A 302 3.00 6.66 -26.38
CA GLN A 302 4.43 6.65 -26.69
C GLN A 302 5.31 6.53 -25.44
N ILE A 303 4.73 6.56 -24.24
CA ILE A 303 5.48 6.56 -22.97
C ILE A 303 6.30 5.28 -22.81
N ASP A 304 5.76 4.12 -23.14
CA ASP A 304 6.46 2.83 -22.99
C ASP A 304 7.76 2.80 -23.82
N SER A 305 7.73 3.34 -25.04
CA SER A 305 8.92 3.49 -25.88
C SER A 305 9.94 4.46 -25.27
N MET A 306 9.46 5.54 -24.60
CA MET A 306 10.34 6.48 -23.90
C MET A 306 10.99 5.84 -22.67
N ILE A 307 10.26 5.03 -21.90
CA ILE A 307 10.80 4.28 -20.77
C ILE A 307 11.91 3.34 -21.26
N GLN A 308 11.62 2.56 -22.30
CA GLN A 308 12.56 1.60 -22.89
C GLN A 308 13.87 2.23 -23.35
N THR A 309 13.81 3.43 -23.94
CA THR A 309 15.02 4.14 -24.43
C THR A 309 15.75 4.94 -23.34
N SER A 310 15.15 5.11 -22.15
CA SER A 310 15.66 5.92 -21.05
C SER A 310 16.29 5.10 -19.91
N LYS A 311 16.74 3.88 -20.16
CA LYS A 311 17.38 2.99 -19.17
C LYS A 311 18.53 3.64 -18.40
N LYS A 312 19.33 4.49 -19.06
CA LYS A 312 20.45 5.22 -18.43
C LYS A 312 19.99 6.18 -17.31
N LEU A 313 18.73 6.60 -17.32
CA LEU A 313 18.12 7.43 -16.28
C LEU A 313 17.52 6.60 -15.13
N GLY A 314 17.63 5.27 -15.19
CA GLY A 314 17.03 4.37 -14.20
C GLY A 314 15.58 4.02 -14.50
N MET A 315 15.08 4.27 -15.71
CA MET A 315 13.77 3.80 -16.15
C MET A 315 13.85 2.35 -16.64
N ILE A 316 12.79 1.59 -16.44
CA ILE A 316 12.68 0.20 -16.87
C ILE A 316 11.22 -0.14 -17.14
N THR A 317 10.94 -0.88 -18.21
CA THR A 317 9.60 -1.42 -18.49
C THR A 317 9.32 -2.63 -17.61
N MET A 318 8.06 -2.98 -17.42
CA MET A 318 7.68 -4.17 -16.64
C MET A 318 8.28 -5.44 -17.25
N ASP A 319 8.19 -5.60 -18.56
CA ASP A 319 8.72 -6.77 -19.26
C ASP A 319 10.25 -6.88 -19.13
N ASP A 320 10.98 -5.78 -19.20
CA ASP A 320 12.43 -5.81 -18.96
C ASP A 320 12.75 -6.14 -17.48
N ALA A 321 11.98 -5.65 -16.52
CA ALA A 321 12.16 -5.99 -15.11
C ALA A 321 11.89 -7.50 -14.85
N ILE A 322 10.86 -8.06 -15.47
CA ILE A 322 10.55 -9.49 -15.40
C ILE A 322 11.67 -10.32 -16.06
N LEU A 323 12.18 -9.86 -17.19
CA LEU A 323 13.30 -10.51 -17.90
C LEU A 323 14.57 -10.54 -17.04
N ASP A 324 14.88 -9.44 -16.35
CA ASP A 324 16.01 -9.36 -15.42
C ASP A 324 15.89 -10.37 -14.28
N LEU A 325 14.68 -10.59 -13.73
CA LEU A 325 14.43 -11.59 -12.71
C LEU A 325 14.58 -13.03 -13.24
N LEU A 326 14.13 -13.27 -14.48
CA LEU A 326 14.32 -14.56 -15.15
C LEU A 326 15.79 -14.87 -15.39
N ILE A 327 16.57 -13.91 -15.89
CA ILE A 327 18.02 -14.06 -16.13
C ILE A 327 18.77 -14.33 -14.83
N LYS A 328 18.36 -13.71 -13.72
CA LYS A 328 18.92 -13.96 -12.38
C LYS A 328 18.51 -15.31 -11.79
N GLY A 329 17.60 -16.05 -12.42
CA GLY A 329 17.08 -17.32 -11.92
C GLY A 329 16.14 -17.20 -10.71
N GLU A 330 15.64 -16.00 -10.43
CA GLU A 330 14.69 -15.77 -9.33
C GLU A 330 13.29 -16.32 -9.62
N ILE A 331 12.88 -16.31 -10.88
CA ILE A 331 11.56 -16.79 -11.35
C ILE A 331 11.71 -17.80 -12.47
N SER A 332 10.70 -18.65 -12.66
CA SER A 332 10.66 -19.59 -13.78
C SER A 332 10.21 -18.93 -15.08
N THR A 333 10.54 -19.55 -16.22
CA THR A 333 10.07 -19.10 -17.55
C THR A 333 8.52 -19.08 -17.61
N GLU A 334 7.84 -20.07 -17.02
CA GLU A 334 6.39 -20.11 -16.94
C GLU A 334 5.84 -18.91 -16.18
N THR A 335 6.44 -18.58 -15.01
CA THR A 335 6.09 -17.39 -14.25
C THR A 335 6.31 -16.13 -15.07
N ALA A 336 7.48 -15.98 -15.70
CA ALA A 336 7.81 -14.82 -16.52
C ALA A 336 6.80 -14.58 -17.65
N LEU A 337 6.43 -15.64 -18.38
CA LEU A 337 5.45 -15.57 -19.46
C LEU A 337 4.02 -15.25 -18.98
N SER A 338 3.65 -15.70 -17.78
CA SER A 338 2.31 -15.45 -17.21
C SER A 338 2.13 -14.02 -16.73
N PHE A 339 3.22 -13.31 -16.40
CA PHE A 339 3.19 -11.94 -15.88
C PHE A 339 3.61 -10.88 -16.92
N ALA A 340 4.17 -11.30 -18.07
CA ALA A 340 4.56 -10.41 -19.15
C ALA A 340 3.36 -9.64 -19.72
N GLN A 341 3.55 -8.34 -19.98
CA GLN A 341 2.52 -7.46 -20.56
C GLN A 341 2.35 -7.72 -22.06
N ASP A 342 3.46 -7.81 -22.81
CA ASP A 342 3.48 -8.24 -24.21
C ASP A 342 4.14 -9.61 -24.34
N ARG A 343 3.33 -10.66 -24.15
CA ARG A 343 3.78 -12.04 -24.19
C ARG A 343 4.51 -12.39 -25.50
N THR A 344 4.01 -11.92 -26.63
CA THR A 344 4.59 -12.24 -27.95
C THR A 344 5.98 -11.69 -28.11
N THR A 345 6.18 -10.43 -27.75
CA THR A 345 7.51 -9.79 -27.78
C THR A 345 8.43 -10.39 -26.73
N PHE A 346 7.89 -10.72 -25.56
CA PHE A 346 8.64 -11.31 -24.45
C PHE A 346 9.16 -12.72 -24.80
N GLU A 347 8.36 -13.58 -25.42
CA GLU A 347 8.77 -14.92 -25.89
C GLU A 347 9.93 -14.82 -26.89
N ARG A 348 9.89 -13.84 -27.79
CA ARG A 348 11.02 -13.60 -28.73
C ARG A 348 12.30 -13.20 -27.99
N LYS A 349 12.20 -12.37 -26.96
CA LYS A 349 13.37 -11.95 -26.14
C LYS A 349 13.99 -13.15 -25.42
N ILE A 350 13.17 -14.03 -24.83
CA ILE A 350 13.67 -15.24 -24.13
C ILE A 350 14.41 -16.18 -25.10
N ASN A 351 13.90 -16.38 -26.30
CA ASN A 351 14.50 -17.29 -27.30
C ASN A 351 15.84 -16.79 -27.86
N ILE A 352 16.25 -15.55 -27.59
CA ILE A 352 17.52 -14.96 -28.02
C ILE A 352 18.60 -15.06 -26.90
N ILE A 353 18.19 -15.33 -25.67
CA ILE A 353 19.08 -15.50 -24.51
C ILE A 353 19.46 -16.98 -24.35
#